data_cad46a6e8281a6b0344c13a22ca156a1
#
_entry.id   cad46a6e8281a6b0344c13a22ca156a1
#
_cell.length_a   1.000
_cell.length_b   1.000
_cell.length_c   1.000
_cell.angle_alpha   90.00
_cell.angle_beta   90.00
_cell.angle_gamma   90.00
#
_symmetry.space_group_name_H-M   'P 1'
#
loop_
_entity.id
_entity.type
_entity.pdbx_description
1 polymer ?
#
loop_
_entity_poly.entity_id
_entity_poly.type
_entity_poly.pdbx_seq_one_letter_code
_entity_poly.pdbx_strand_id
1 'polypeptide(L)'
;MTRPTVAIGALGGTIASTSSADDGSEVVPTLTAERLAAAVPGLGDLATVRAETLAQLPSPSLDEPTVLRTLRWAHDAVDAGATGVVITQGTDTLEESAYLLDLFWDRPEPLVVTGAMRAPQAAGADGPANLLTAVRCALATSSRERGALVAFDDEIHQARWVAKTDSMSTSAFRSAGFGPIGRCVEAEVVYGVPASRAPALALPAADTPDPRVPLLATYLGDDGHVLDAVRDSGVDGVVIAGFGAGHVSAAMAAAVGRAAERMPVVFASRTGSGPTGRAMYGYPGSEIDLLARGAIGAGWLPPVKARLLLWALLATGSADPARLHAELAARGTP
;
A
#
# COMPACT_ATOMS: atom_id res chain seq x y z
N MET A 1 32.31 0.74 17.20
CA MET A 1 31.26 0.07 16.40
C MET A 1 31.09 0.85 15.11
N THR A 2 31.00 0.18 13.97
CA THR A 2 30.70 0.85 12.70
C THR A 2 29.27 1.37 12.74
N ARG A 3 29.07 2.61 12.26
CA ARG A 3 27.74 3.23 12.19
C ARG A 3 26.83 2.39 11.26
N PRO A 4 25.55 2.11 11.61
CA PRO A 4 24.64 1.37 10.73
C PRO A 4 24.42 2.14 9.43
N THR A 5 24.08 1.43 8.36
CA THR A 5 23.77 2.03 7.06
C THR A 5 22.26 1.98 6.80
N VAL A 6 21.65 3.10 6.43
CA VAL A 6 20.26 3.16 5.93
C VAL A 6 20.26 3.55 4.45
N ALA A 7 19.48 2.81 3.65
CA ALA A 7 19.25 3.15 2.25
C ALA A 7 17.96 3.98 2.13
N ILE A 8 17.99 5.10 1.39
CA ILE A 8 16.85 5.96 1.17
C ILE A 8 16.59 6.06 -0.33
N GLY A 9 15.47 5.50 -0.79
CA GLY A 9 14.99 5.60 -2.16
C GLY A 9 13.90 6.66 -2.28
N ALA A 10 14.05 7.63 -3.21
CA ALA A 10 13.05 8.65 -3.45
C ALA A 10 12.29 8.41 -4.76
N LEU A 11 10.96 8.46 -4.70
CA LEU A 11 10.06 8.34 -5.85
C LEU A 11 9.43 9.68 -6.27
N GLY A 12 9.72 10.78 -5.55
CA GLY A 12 9.13 12.08 -5.76
C GLY A 12 8.03 12.42 -4.75
N GLY A 13 6.97 13.08 -5.21
CA GLY A 13 5.85 13.52 -4.37
C GLY A 13 6.11 14.82 -3.59
N THR A 14 5.16 15.23 -2.76
CA THR A 14 5.18 16.49 -2.01
C THR A 14 6.42 16.67 -1.13
N ILE A 15 6.91 15.60 -0.52
CA ILE A 15 8.12 15.63 0.32
C ILE A 15 9.36 16.08 -0.47
N ALA A 16 9.40 15.75 -1.78
CA ALA A 16 10.50 16.09 -2.69
C ALA A 16 10.19 17.29 -3.59
N SER A 17 9.14 18.04 -3.30
CA SER A 17 8.66 19.11 -4.18
C SER A 17 9.23 20.48 -3.78
N THR A 18 9.47 21.31 -4.79
CA THR A 18 9.74 22.74 -4.60
C THR A 18 8.71 23.56 -5.35
N SER A 19 8.54 24.82 -4.94
CA SER A 19 7.74 25.75 -5.71
C SER A 19 8.46 26.10 -7.02
N SER A 20 7.77 25.97 -8.14
CA SER A 20 8.27 26.30 -9.48
C SER A 20 7.94 27.74 -9.90
N ALA A 21 7.01 28.38 -9.22
CA ALA A 21 6.61 29.76 -9.50
C ALA A 21 7.10 30.72 -8.40
N ASP A 22 7.41 31.98 -8.78
CA ASP A 22 7.86 33.00 -7.85
C ASP A 22 6.82 33.33 -6.76
N ASP A 23 5.54 33.04 -7.00
CA ASP A 23 4.44 33.23 -6.07
C ASP A 23 4.13 31.98 -5.19
N GLY A 24 4.88 30.89 -5.36
CA GLY A 24 4.69 29.65 -4.61
C GLY A 24 3.47 28.80 -5.03
N SER A 25 2.84 29.13 -6.16
CA SER A 25 1.55 28.53 -6.56
C SER A 25 1.65 27.12 -7.15
N GLU A 26 2.81 26.73 -7.70
CA GLU A 26 3.02 25.42 -8.31
C GLU A 26 4.07 24.61 -7.54
N VAL A 27 3.74 23.38 -7.19
CA VAL A 27 4.59 22.47 -6.42
C VAL A 27 4.90 21.24 -7.26
N VAL A 28 6.16 21.06 -7.63
CA VAL A 28 6.60 19.91 -8.46
C VAL A 28 7.76 19.16 -7.79
N PRO A 29 7.85 17.81 -7.93
CA PRO A 29 8.94 17.01 -7.37
C PRO A 29 10.26 17.34 -8.09
N THR A 30 11.19 18.00 -7.40
CA THR A 30 12.48 18.43 -7.95
C THR A 30 13.66 18.11 -7.03
N LEU A 31 13.42 17.83 -5.73
CA LEU A 31 14.48 17.51 -4.79
C LEU A 31 14.93 16.06 -4.97
N THR A 32 16.25 15.86 -4.97
CA THR A 32 16.85 14.53 -4.99
C THR A 32 16.82 13.90 -3.58
N ALA A 33 16.97 12.58 -3.52
CA ALA A 33 17.04 11.84 -2.26
C ALA A 33 18.14 12.36 -1.33
N GLU A 34 19.30 12.71 -1.89
CA GLU A 34 20.45 13.23 -1.14
C GLU A 34 20.12 14.60 -0.51
N ARG A 35 19.44 15.47 -1.25
CA ARG A 35 19.01 16.77 -0.72
C ARG A 35 17.96 16.63 0.36
N LEU A 36 17.02 15.69 0.19
CA LEU A 36 16.03 15.38 1.23
C LEU A 36 16.72 14.90 2.51
N ALA A 37 17.63 13.95 2.41
CA ALA A 37 18.36 13.43 3.56
C ALA A 37 19.21 14.50 4.24
N ALA A 38 19.91 15.36 3.47
CA ALA A 38 20.72 16.44 3.98
C ALA A 38 19.92 17.54 4.69
N ALA A 39 18.65 17.72 4.34
CA ALA A 39 17.77 18.71 4.93
C ALA A 39 17.20 18.29 6.31
N VAL A 40 17.41 17.03 6.75
CA VAL A 40 16.91 16.52 8.03
C VAL A 40 17.99 16.64 9.11
N PRO A 41 17.82 17.52 10.12
CA PRO A 41 18.78 17.68 11.19
C PRO A 41 19.00 16.37 11.98
N GLY A 42 20.26 16.03 12.27
CA GLY A 42 20.62 14.85 13.08
C GLY A 42 20.55 13.51 12.34
N LEU A 43 20.11 13.45 11.09
CA LEU A 43 20.00 12.20 10.34
C LEU A 43 21.38 11.52 10.16
N GLY A 44 22.41 12.30 9.82
CA GLY A 44 23.78 11.83 9.66
C GLY A 44 24.43 11.35 10.96
N ASP A 45 23.88 11.71 12.12
CA ASP A 45 24.36 11.22 13.42
C ASP A 45 23.84 9.82 13.72
N LEU A 46 22.68 9.45 13.18
CA LEU A 46 22.04 8.15 13.39
C LEU A 46 22.67 7.04 12.54
N ALA A 47 22.95 7.32 11.26
CA ALA A 47 23.38 6.31 10.30
C ALA A 47 24.28 6.89 9.20
N THR A 48 24.99 6.01 8.51
CA THR A 48 25.51 6.30 7.17
C THR A 48 24.35 6.21 6.19
N VAL A 49 24.04 7.34 5.54
CA VAL A 49 22.92 7.41 4.58
C VAL A 49 23.44 7.11 3.18
N ARG A 50 22.79 6.15 2.50
CA ARG A 50 22.91 5.93 1.05
C ARG A 50 21.59 6.33 0.40
N ALA A 51 21.56 7.46 -0.25
CA ALA A 51 20.36 8.00 -0.85
C ALA A 51 20.41 7.89 -2.37
N GLU A 52 19.27 7.55 -3.01
CA GLU A 52 19.15 7.43 -4.46
C GLU A 52 17.77 7.88 -4.93
N THR A 53 17.73 8.68 -5.99
CA THR A 53 16.49 9.09 -6.63
C THR A 53 16.08 8.06 -7.68
N LEU A 54 15.08 7.26 -7.36
CA LEU A 54 14.59 6.16 -8.22
C LEU A 54 13.57 6.64 -9.25
N ALA A 55 12.79 7.67 -8.89
CA ALA A 55 11.85 8.36 -9.76
C ALA A 55 11.58 9.78 -9.23
N GLN A 56 11.02 10.63 -10.10
CA GLN A 56 10.54 11.98 -9.73
C GLN A 56 9.12 12.16 -10.27
N LEU A 57 8.17 11.41 -9.69
CA LEU A 57 6.79 11.37 -10.16
C LEU A 57 5.83 11.88 -9.07
N PRO A 58 4.72 12.54 -9.45
CA PRO A 58 3.58 12.66 -8.58
C PRO A 58 3.01 11.25 -8.33
N SER A 59 2.60 10.98 -7.10
CA SER A 59 2.20 9.60 -6.73
C SER A 59 1.02 9.02 -7.54
N PRO A 60 0.04 9.80 -8.04
CA PRO A 60 -0.97 9.24 -8.94
C PRO A 60 -0.44 8.68 -10.27
N SER A 61 0.81 9.00 -10.62
CA SER A 61 1.48 8.52 -11.83
C SER A 61 2.45 7.35 -11.57
N LEU A 62 2.52 6.85 -10.33
CA LEU A 62 3.25 5.62 -10.03
C LEU A 62 2.45 4.42 -10.52
N ASP A 63 3.18 3.41 -11.02
CA ASP A 63 2.64 2.15 -11.49
C ASP A 63 3.31 0.96 -10.79
N GLU A 64 2.72 -0.22 -10.89
CA GLU A 64 3.23 -1.44 -10.29
C GLU A 64 4.65 -1.78 -10.77
N PRO A 65 5.01 -1.65 -12.05
CA PRO A 65 6.39 -1.83 -12.50
C PRO A 65 7.40 -0.92 -11.81
N THR A 66 7.06 0.33 -11.55
CA THR A 66 7.93 1.29 -10.82
C THR A 66 8.11 0.85 -9.37
N VAL A 67 7.04 0.43 -8.69
CA VAL A 67 7.11 -0.08 -7.31
C VAL A 67 7.93 -1.37 -7.25
N LEU A 68 7.81 -2.28 -8.22
CA LEU A 68 8.62 -3.49 -8.28
C LEU A 68 10.10 -3.21 -8.58
N ARG A 69 10.44 -2.20 -9.39
CA ARG A 69 11.83 -1.76 -9.56
C ARG A 69 12.39 -1.22 -8.24
N THR A 70 11.59 -0.44 -7.51
CA THR A 70 11.95 0.07 -6.18
C THR A 70 12.20 -1.07 -5.19
N LEU A 71 11.39 -2.12 -5.23
CA LEU A 71 11.56 -3.31 -4.40
C LEU A 71 12.88 -4.04 -4.71
N ARG A 72 13.22 -4.24 -5.99
CA ARG A 72 14.51 -4.84 -6.38
C ARG A 72 15.69 -4.02 -5.87
N TRP A 73 15.63 -2.70 -6.06
CA TRP A 73 16.62 -1.79 -5.50
C TRP A 73 16.74 -1.91 -3.97
N ALA A 74 15.62 -2.08 -3.25
CA ALA A 74 15.62 -2.25 -1.81
C ALA A 74 16.27 -3.58 -1.39
N HIS A 75 16.03 -4.68 -2.12
CA HIS A 75 16.74 -5.95 -1.93
C HIS A 75 18.25 -5.79 -2.13
N ASP A 76 18.67 -5.16 -3.24
CA ASP A 76 20.08 -4.91 -3.54
C ASP A 76 20.74 -4.06 -2.46
N ALA A 77 20.03 -3.07 -1.90
CA ALA A 77 20.53 -2.23 -0.82
C ALA A 77 20.78 -3.03 0.47
N VAL A 78 19.89 -3.96 0.83
CA VAL A 78 20.06 -4.87 1.97
C VAL A 78 21.21 -5.84 1.70
N ASP A 79 21.29 -6.43 0.54
CA ASP A 79 22.38 -7.34 0.15
C ASP A 79 23.75 -6.61 0.14
N ALA A 80 23.76 -5.29 -0.10
CA ALA A 80 24.93 -4.41 0.04
C ALA A 80 25.20 -3.94 1.48
N GLY A 81 24.46 -4.49 2.49
CA GLY A 81 24.68 -4.27 3.91
C GLY A 81 23.89 -3.12 4.54
N ALA A 82 22.81 -2.67 3.92
CA ALA A 82 21.90 -1.74 4.60
C ALA A 82 21.18 -2.43 5.75
N THR A 83 21.11 -1.78 6.90
CA THR A 83 20.41 -2.26 8.11
C THR A 83 18.90 -2.15 7.95
N GLY A 84 18.44 -1.22 7.13
CA GLY A 84 17.05 -1.00 6.78
C GLY A 84 16.91 -0.05 5.59
N VAL A 85 15.72 0.00 5.02
CA VAL A 85 15.41 0.76 3.82
C VAL A 85 14.27 1.73 4.10
N VAL A 86 14.37 2.95 3.59
CA VAL A 86 13.31 3.96 3.62
C VAL A 86 12.95 4.33 2.20
N ILE A 87 11.66 4.33 1.87
CA ILE A 87 11.12 4.83 0.60
C ILE A 87 10.33 6.10 0.86
N THR A 88 10.68 7.18 0.16
CA THR A 88 9.91 8.43 0.20
C THR A 88 9.11 8.60 -1.09
N GLN A 89 7.83 8.96 -0.97
CA GLN A 89 6.95 9.18 -2.11
C GLN A 89 5.82 10.17 -1.81
N GLY A 90 5.04 10.51 -2.83
CA GLY A 90 3.78 11.24 -2.68
C GLY A 90 2.71 10.41 -1.98
N THR A 91 1.83 11.07 -1.25
CA THR A 91 0.92 10.42 -0.29
C THR A 91 -0.31 9.76 -0.91
N ASP A 92 -0.72 10.12 -2.15
CA ASP A 92 -2.00 9.66 -2.71
C ASP A 92 -2.06 8.15 -2.98
N THR A 93 -0.93 7.54 -3.37
CA THR A 93 -0.82 6.09 -3.58
C THR A 93 0.10 5.41 -2.56
N LEU A 94 0.48 6.10 -1.49
CA LEU A 94 1.44 5.59 -0.51
C LEU A 94 0.96 4.30 0.16
N GLU A 95 -0.32 4.22 0.52
CA GLU A 95 -0.90 3.01 1.10
C GLU A 95 -0.88 1.81 0.16
N GLU A 96 -1.02 2.07 -1.16
CA GLU A 96 -1.00 1.06 -2.20
C GLU A 96 0.43 0.58 -2.47
N SER A 97 1.37 1.50 -2.68
CA SER A 97 2.78 1.17 -2.88
C SER A 97 3.37 0.42 -1.68
N ALA A 98 3.07 0.88 -0.45
CA ALA A 98 3.53 0.20 0.76
C ALA A 98 3.01 -1.24 0.84
N TYR A 99 1.74 -1.47 0.50
CA TYR A 99 1.18 -2.82 0.52
C TYR A 99 1.73 -3.70 -0.62
N LEU A 100 1.95 -3.14 -1.81
CA LEU A 100 2.57 -3.88 -2.91
C LEU A 100 4.01 -4.30 -2.56
N LEU A 101 4.77 -3.41 -1.91
CA LEU A 101 6.10 -3.73 -1.37
C LEU A 101 6.01 -4.84 -0.32
N ASP A 102 5.04 -4.77 0.61
CA ASP A 102 4.83 -5.77 1.67
C ASP A 102 4.52 -7.17 1.13
N LEU A 103 3.75 -7.25 0.04
CA LEU A 103 3.41 -8.53 -0.58
C LEU A 103 4.65 -9.34 -1.02
N PHE A 104 5.74 -8.66 -1.38
CA PHE A 104 6.94 -9.29 -1.94
C PHE A 104 8.20 -9.11 -1.08
N TRP A 105 8.14 -8.36 0.04
CA TRP A 105 9.30 -8.15 0.90
C TRP A 105 9.59 -9.38 1.73
N ASP A 106 10.65 -10.12 1.39
CA ASP A 106 11.04 -11.38 2.03
C ASP A 106 12.20 -11.25 3.03
N ARG A 107 12.73 -10.03 3.22
CA ARG A 107 13.87 -9.77 4.11
C ARG A 107 13.40 -9.51 5.55
N PRO A 108 14.23 -9.87 6.56
CA PRO A 108 13.97 -9.49 7.95
C PRO A 108 14.24 -8.01 8.24
N GLU A 109 15.04 -7.32 7.42
CA GLU A 109 15.32 -5.89 7.54
C GLU A 109 14.06 -5.06 7.38
N PRO A 110 13.90 -3.95 8.14
CA PRO A 110 12.75 -3.07 7.98
C PRO A 110 12.75 -2.37 6.61
N LEU A 111 11.60 -2.37 5.96
CA LEU A 111 11.28 -1.54 4.80
C LEU A 111 10.22 -0.54 5.22
N VAL A 112 10.54 0.75 5.22
CA VAL A 112 9.66 1.79 5.75
C VAL A 112 9.30 2.78 4.65
N VAL A 113 8.01 3.00 4.44
CA VAL A 113 7.50 3.98 3.46
C VAL A 113 7.03 5.23 4.20
N THR A 114 7.37 6.40 3.68
CA THR A 114 6.96 7.69 4.24
C THR A 114 6.75 8.75 3.15
N GLY A 115 6.23 9.90 3.53
CA GLY A 115 5.97 11.04 2.66
C GLY A 115 5.72 12.30 3.45
N ALA A 116 5.12 13.30 2.81
CA ALA A 116 4.69 14.53 3.46
C ALA A 116 3.38 15.05 2.87
N MET A 117 2.56 15.64 3.73
CA MET A 117 1.33 16.34 3.31
C MET A 117 1.61 17.80 2.93
N ARG A 118 2.67 18.39 3.47
CA ARG A 118 3.06 19.77 3.20
C ARG A 118 4.40 19.84 2.45
N ALA A 119 4.48 20.75 1.49
CA ALA A 119 5.73 20.99 0.77
C ALA A 119 6.82 21.51 1.72
N PRO A 120 8.11 21.26 1.43
CA PRO A 120 9.23 21.64 2.31
C PRO A 120 9.30 23.13 2.66
N GLN A 121 8.77 24.02 1.80
CA GLN A 121 8.74 25.46 2.02
C GLN A 121 7.52 25.94 2.81
N ALA A 122 6.52 25.07 3.02
CA ALA A 122 5.30 25.44 3.73
C ALA A 122 5.56 25.55 5.24
N ALA A 123 4.88 26.50 5.88
CA ALA A 123 4.90 26.58 7.35
C ALA A 123 4.38 25.27 7.97
N GLY A 124 5.15 24.71 8.88
CA GLY A 124 4.83 23.41 9.50
C GLY A 124 4.99 22.23 8.55
N ALA A 125 5.98 22.28 7.64
CA ALA A 125 6.34 21.13 6.79
C ALA A 125 6.62 19.89 7.64
N ASP A 126 5.94 18.79 7.33
CA ASP A 126 5.98 17.52 8.08
C ASP A 126 7.03 16.53 7.56
N GLY A 127 7.55 16.76 6.35
CA GLY A 127 8.50 15.87 5.68
C GLY A 127 9.75 15.54 6.50
N PRO A 128 10.48 16.51 7.07
CA PRO A 128 11.68 16.24 7.87
C PRO A 128 11.40 15.36 9.11
N ALA A 129 10.29 15.59 9.82
CA ALA A 129 9.89 14.78 10.98
C ALA A 129 9.53 13.36 10.55
N ASN A 130 8.73 13.22 9.51
CA ASN A 130 8.33 11.91 8.96
C ASN A 130 9.55 11.11 8.48
N LEU A 131 10.50 11.74 7.77
CA LEU A 131 11.72 11.07 7.31
C LEU A 131 12.61 10.64 8.48
N LEU A 132 12.76 11.47 9.52
CA LEU A 132 13.51 11.13 10.70
C LEU A 132 12.89 9.92 11.44
N THR A 133 11.57 9.93 11.63
CA THR A 133 10.81 8.82 12.21
C THR A 133 10.97 7.54 11.38
N ALA A 134 10.88 7.64 10.03
CA ALA A 134 11.07 6.49 9.14
C ALA A 134 12.49 5.91 9.24
N VAL A 135 13.54 6.74 9.34
CA VAL A 135 14.91 6.28 9.51
C VAL A 135 15.11 5.63 10.89
N ARG A 136 14.58 6.19 11.96
CA ARG A 136 14.61 5.55 13.30
C ARG A 136 13.92 4.19 13.26
N CYS A 137 12.77 4.11 12.62
CA CYS A 137 12.04 2.85 12.41
C CYS A 137 12.89 1.84 11.61
N ALA A 138 13.54 2.25 10.54
CA ALA A 138 14.39 1.40 9.70
C ALA A 138 15.65 0.89 10.42
N LEU A 139 16.13 1.61 11.44
CA LEU A 139 17.30 1.24 12.24
C LEU A 139 16.94 0.41 13.48
N ALA A 140 15.69 0.45 13.92
CA ALA A 140 15.27 -0.23 15.15
C ALA A 140 15.24 -1.75 14.97
N THR A 141 15.93 -2.47 15.84
CA THR A 141 15.91 -3.94 15.87
C THR A 141 14.49 -4.49 16.08
N SER A 142 13.66 -3.77 16.86
CA SER A 142 12.25 -4.11 17.09
C SER A 142 11.37 -3.98 15.85
N SER A 143 11.84 -3.35 14.76
CA SER A 143 11.14 -3.24 13.48
C SER A 143 11.39 -4.42 12.54
N ARG A 144 12.37 -5.27 12.85
CA ARG A 144 12.69 -6.43 12.00
C ARG A 144 11.52 -7.41 11.92
N GLU A 145 11.42 -8.12 10.80
CA GLU A 145 10.42 -9.16 10.52
C GLU A 145 8.95 -8.68 10.56
N ARG A 146 8.71 -7.37 10.40
CA ARG A 146 7.36 -6.80 10.38
C ARG A 146 6.81 -6.54 8.97
N GLY A 147 7.55 -6.90 7.92
CA GLY A 147 7.22 -6.58 6.53
C GLY A 147 7.47 -5.12 6.21
N ALA A 148 6.73 -4.58 5.25
CA ALA A 148 6.77 -3.17 4.95
C ALA A 148 5.89 -2.38 5.96
N LEU A 149 6.45 -1.27 6.42
CA LEU A 149 5.83 -0.38 7.40
C LEU A 149 5.57 0.99 6.78
N VAL A 150 4.59 1.70 7.30
CA VAL A 150 4.39 3.13 6.99
C VAL A 150 4.65 3.91 8.28
N ALA A 151 5.58 4.87 8.22
CA ALA A 151 5.87 5.80 9.31
C ALA A 151 5.36 7.19 8.92
N PHE A 152 4.41 7.72 9.69
CA PHE A 152 3.79 9.01 9.40
C PHE A 152 3.23 9.63 10.69
N ASP A 153 3.49 10.92 10.93
CA ASP A 153 2.99 11.65 12.11
C ASP A 153 3.33 10.92 13.44
N ASP A 154 4.59 10.46 13.57
CA ASP A 154 5.12 9.66 14.68
C ASP A 154 4.43 8.31 14.93
N GLU A 155 3.45 7.94 14.12
CA GLU A 155 2.80 6.64 14.14
C GLU A 155 3.46 5.66 13.16
N ILE A 156 3.48 4.37 13.54
CA ILE A 156 4.00 3.28 12.70
C ILE A 156 2.87 2.30 12.44
N HIS A 157 2.60 2.06 11.17
CA HIS A 157 1.49 1.22 10.71
C HIS A 157 2.01 0.03 9.91
N GLN A 158 1.28 -1.09 9.94
CA GLN A 158 1.45 -2.14 8.95
C GLN A 158 0.91 -1.67 7.58
N ALA A 159 1.67 -1.91 6.52
CA ALA A 159 1.26 -1.59 5.16
C ALA A 159 -0.11 -2.17 4.79
N ARG A 160 -0.42 -3.35 5.33
CA ARG A 160 -1.68 -4.05 5.12
C ARG A 160 -2.93 -3.30 5.60
N TRP A 161 -2.82 -2.51 6.69
CA TRP A 161 -3.99 -1.90 7.34
C TRP A 161 -4.07 -0.38 7.21
N VAL A 162 -2.95 0.27 6.90
CA VAL A 162 -2.93 1.73 6.80
C VAL A 162 -3.68 2.21 5.56
N ALA A 163 -4.40 3.31 5.68
CA ALA A 163 -5.04 4.01 4.58
C ALA A 163 -4.90 5.52 4.74
N LYS A 164 -4.88 6.25 3.62
CA LYS A 164 -5.01 7.70 3.61
C LYS A 164 -6.48 8.06 3.79
N THR A 165 -6.84 8.54 4.98
CA THR A 165 -8.23 8.83 5.39
C THR A 165 -8.59 10.31 5.36
N ASP A 166 -7.61 11.17 5.10
CA ASP A 166 -7.79 12.62 4.96
C ASP A 166 -6.94 13.16 3.80
N SER A 167 -7.51 14.05 3.04
CA SER A 167 -6.85 14.61 1.85
C SER A 167 -5.82 15.71 2.16
N MET A 168 -5.87 16.34 3.35
CA MET A 168 -5.10 17.55 3.68
C MET A 168 -4.40 17.52 5.04
N SER A 169 -4.89 16.73 5.99
CA SER A 169 -4.31 16.65 7.35
C SER A 169 -2.90 16.09 7.33
N THR A 170 -2.01 16.61 8.19
CA THR A 170 -0.69 15.99 8.41
C THR A 170 -0.80 14.62 9.08
N SER A 171 -1.89 14.34 9.80
CA SER A 171 -2.20 13.02 10.35
C SER A 171 -3.19 12.24 9.46
N ALA A 172 -2.94 12.24 8.13
CA ALA A 172 -3.84 11.69 7.14
C ALA A 172 -3.91 10.15 7.14
N PHE A 173 -2.91 9.47 7.67
CA PHE A 173 -2.83 8.01 7.62
C PHE A 173 -3.39 7.37 8.89
N ARG A 174 -4.25 6.37 8.71
CA ARG A 174 -4.91 5.62 9.80
C ARG A 174 -5.00 4.15 9.44
N SER A 175 -4.91 3.28 10.46
CA SER A 175 -5.27 1.87 10.35
C SER A 175 -6.65 1.68 10.99
N ALA A 176 -7.71 1.89 10.22
CA ALA A 176 -9.08 1.85 10.71
C ALA A 176 -9.42 0.47 11.30
N GLY A 177 -9.93 0.45 12.53
CA GLY A 177 -10.24 -0.78 13.25
C GLY A 177 -9.09 -1.43 14.01
N PHE A 178 -7.81 -1.08 13.70
CA PHE A 178 -6.64 -1.71 14.32
C PHE A 178 -5.71 -0.71 15.04
N GLY A 179 -5.67 0.54 14.61
CA GLY A 179 -4.73 1.55 15.10
C GLY A 179 -3.30 1.35 14.60
N PRO A 180 -2.38 2.26 14.97
CA PRO A 180 -0.97 2.09 14.72
C PRO A 180 -0.42 0.92 15.55
N ILE A 181 0.54 0.18 15.01
CA ILE A 181 1.19 -0.93 15.71
C ILE A 181 2.37 -0.47 16.59
N GLY A 182 2.86 0.74 16.36
CA GLY A 182 3.97 1.34 17.10
C GLY A 182 3.98 2.86 16.96
N ARG A 183 4.90 3.47 17.69
CA ARG A 183 5.14 4.92 17.69
C ARG A 183 6.62 5.23 17.86
N CYS A 184 7.04 6.39 17.37
CA CYS A 184 8.31 6.99 17.71
C CYS A 184 8.09 7.97 18.87
N VAL A 185 8.71 7.71 20.02
CA VAL A 185 8.59 8.55 21.22
C VAL A 185 9.98 8.99 21.62
N GLU A 186 10.23 10.30 21.68
CA GLU A 186 11.54 10.93 21.89
C GLU A 186 12.57 10.52 20.83
N ALA A 187 13.20 9.39 20.93
CA ALA A 187 14.10 8.85 19.90
C ALA A 187 13.95 7.34 19.73
N GLU A 188 13.02 6.76 20.50
CA GLU A 188 12.83 5.31 20.56
C GLU A 188 11.61 4.87 19.74
N VAL A 189 11.73 3.72 19.09
CA VAL A 189 10.65 3.05 18.38
C VAL A 189 10.04 1.97 19.27
N VAL A 190 8.79 2.17 19.65
CA VAL A 190 8.05 1.29 20.56
C VAL A 190 6.89 0.64 19.81
N TYR A 191 6.75 -0.68 19.93
CA TYR A 191 5.66 -1.45 19.38
C TYR A 191 4.75 -1.99 20.47
N GLY A 192 3.43 -1.84 20.28
CA GLY A 192 2.41 -2.37 21.18
C GLY A 192 2.01 -3.81 20.88
N VAL A 193 2.47 -4.38 19.74
CA VAL A 193 2.10 -5.72 19.28
C VAL A 193 3.34 -6.50 18.82
N PRO A 194 3.32 -7.85 18.91
CA PRO A 194 4.40 -8.69 18.38
C PRO A 194 4.58 -8.50 16.87
N ALA A 195 5.75 -8.87 16.34
CA ALA A 195 5.96 -8.95 14.91
C ALA A 195 5.07 -10.08 14.33
N SER A 196 4.31 -9.74 13.30
CA SER A 196 3.44 -10.69 12.59
C SER A 196 3.26 -10.23 11.15
N ARG A 197 3.54 -11.11 10.20
CA ARG A 197 3.27 -10.88 8.77
C ARG A 197 2.93 -12.18 8.07
N ALA A 198 2.17 -12.12 7.00
CA ALA A 198 2.04 -13.25 6.08
C ALA A 198 3.36 -13.48 5.33
N PRO A 199 3.69 -14.71 4.93
CA PRO A 199 4.84 -14.98 4.08
C PRO A 199 4.80 -14.15 2.80
N ALA A 200 5.97 -13.68 2.35
CA ALA A 200 6.07 -12.94 1.10
C ALA A 200 5.70 -13.84 -0.09
N LEU A 201 5.09 -13.23 -1.11
CA LEU A 201 4.88 -13.87 -2.41
C LEU A 201 6.21 -13.92 -3.18
N ALA A 202 6.34 -14.86 -4.10
CA ALA A 202 7.45 -14.87 -5.04
C ALA A 202 7.37 -13.63 -5.95
N LEU A 203 8.51 -12.98 -6.21
CA LEU A 203 8.55 -11.87 -7.17
C LEU A 203 8.16 -12.35 -8.57
N PRO A 204 7.32 -11.60 -9.30
CA PRO A 204 7.05 -11.91 -10.71
C PRO A 204 8.32 -11.76 -11.53
N ALA A 205 8.48 -12.61 -12.55
CA ALA A 205 9.58 -12.50 -13.51
C ALA A 205 9.50 -11.15 -14.25
N ALA A 206 10.65 -10.63 -14.69
CA ALA A 206 10.72 -9.30 -15.30
C ALA A 206 9.94 -9.17 -16.62
N ASP A 207 9.69 -10.28 -17.29
CA ASP A 207 8.97 -10.40 -18.56
C ASP A 207 7.52 -10.85 -18.39
N THR A 208 7.03 -10.98 -17.15
CA THR A 208 5.63 -11.34 -16.88
C THR A 208 4.72 -10.22 -17.36
N PRO A 209 3.66 -10.53 -18.13
CA PRO A 209 2.67 -9.55 -18.51
C PRO A 209 2.05 -8.86 -17.29
N ASP A 210 1.79 -7.57 -17.41
CA ASP A 210 1.15 -6.78 -16.37
C ASP A 210 -0.38 -7.06 -16.38
N PRO A 211 -0.95 -7.73 -15.35
CA PRO A 211 -2.37 -8.06 -15.34
C PRO A 211 -3.24 -6.81 -15.20
N ARG A 212 -4.34 -6.77 -15.92
CA ARG A 212 -5.33 -5.70 -15.81
C ARG A 212 -6.39 -6.07 -14.78
N VAL A 213 -6.34 -5.44 -13.62
CA VAL A 213 -7.27 -5.66 -12.51
C VAL A 213 -7.92 -4.33 -12.11
N PRO A 214 -9.05 -3.94 -12.71
CA PRO A 214 -9.79 -2.76 -12.32
C PRO A 214 -10.47 -2.92 -10.95
N LEU A 215 -10.70 -1.77 -10.29
CA LEU A 215 -11.49 -1.64 -9.08
C LEU A 215 -12.77 -0.87 -9.42
N LEU A 216 -13.93 -1.46 -9.14
CA LEU A 216 -15.24 -0.87 -9.36
C LEU A 216 -15.93 -0.57 -8.03
N ALA A 217 -16.30 0.68 -7.79
CA ALA A 217 -17.11 1.06 -6.64
C ALA A 217 -18.61 0.99 -7.01
N THR A 218 -19.40 0.24 -6.23
CA THR A 218 -20.86 0.21 -6.39
C THR A 218 -21.48 1.52 -5.88
N TYR A 219 -22.63 1.89 -6.46
CA TYR A 219 -23.38 3.11 -6.11
C TYR A 219 -24.89 2.83 -6.07
N LEU A 220 -25.66 3.76 -5.51
CA LEU A 220 -27.12 3.65 -5.46
C LEU A 220 -27.68 3.61 -6.87
N GLY A 221 -28.43 2.56 -7.21
CA GLY A 221 -28.98 2.34 -8.56
C GLY A 221 -28.02 1.62 -9.53
N ASP A 222 -26.90 1.07 -9.03
CA ASP A 222 -25.96 0.28 -9.85
C ASP A 222 -26.67 -0.98 -10.38
N ASP A 223 -26.73 -1.09 -11.70
CA ASP A 223 -27.39 -2.18 -12.44
C ASP A 223 -26.40 -3.25 -12.96
N GLY A 224 -25.10 -3.09 -12.71
CA GLY A 224 -24.05 -4.00 -13.16
C GLY A 224 -23.57 -3.81 -14.60
N HIS A 225 -24.13 -2.83 -15.34
CA HIS A 225 -23.74 -2.55 -16.73
C HIS A 225 -22.24 -2.27 -16.89
N VAL A 226 -21.65 -1.50 -15.95
CA VAL A 226 -20.21 -1.18 -15.97
C VAL A 226 -19.37 -2.45 -15.81
N LEU A 227 -19.76 -3.37 -14.92
CA LEU A 227 -19.06 -4.64 -14.74
C LEU A 227 -19.13 -5.51 -16.00
N ASP A 228 -20.28 -5.57 -16.66
CA ASP A 228 -20.40 -6.30 -17.94
C ASP A 228 -19.46 -5.70 -19.01
N ALA A 229 -19.40 -4.39 -19.16
CA ALA A 229 -18.48 -3.73 -20.08
C ALA A 229 -17.00 -4.00 -19.74
N VAL A 230 -16.65 -3.97 -18.45
CA VAL A 230 -15.29 -4.31 -17.97
C VAL A 230 -14.95 -5.77 -18.28
N ARG A 231 -15.85 -6.72 -18.01
CA ARG A 231 -15.67 -8.14 -18.36
C ARG A 231 -15.37 -8.32 -19.85
N ASP A 232 -16.13 -7.63 -20.70
CA ASP A 232 -16.02 -7.77 -22.16
C ASP A 232 -14.78 -7.05 -22.73
N SER A 233 -14.11 -6.19 -21.96
CA SER A 233 -12.84 -5.54 -22.33
C SER A 233 -11.60 -6.44 -22.20
N GLY A 234 -11.75 -7.68 -21.70
CA GLY A 234 -10.69 -8.67 -21.59
C GLY A 234 -9.70 -8.34 -20.47
N VAL A 235 -10.17 -7.94 -19.29
CA VAL A 235 -9.38 -7.81 -18.05
C VAL A 235 -9.14 -9.19 -17.42
N ASP A 236 -8.09 -9.30 -16.61
CA ASP A 236 -7.64 -10.56 -16.03
C ASP A 236 -8.31 -10.88 -14.69
N GLY A 237 -8.96 -9.89 -14.07
CA GLY A 237 -9.72 -10.02 -12.84
C GLY A 237 -10.34 -8.70 -12.47
N VAL A 238 -11.23 -8.66 -11.46
CA VAL A 238 -11.88 -7.44 -11.00
C VAL A 238 -12.09 -7.46 -9.49
N VAL A 239 -11.98 -6.28 -8.88
CA VAL A 239 -12.37 -6.08 -7.48
C VAL A 239 -13.57 -5.15 -7.41
N ILE A 240 -14.55 -5.50 -6.58
CA ILE A 240 -15.78 -4.72 -6.37
C ILE A 240 -15.77 -4.16 -4.95
N ALA A 241 -15.78 -2.84 -4.83
CA ALA A 241 -15.97 -2.13 -3.58
C ALA A 241 -17.48 -2.03 -3.28
N GLY A 242 -18.00 -3.01 -2.53
CA GLY A 242 -19.41 -3.17 -2.22
C GLY A 242 -19.89 -2.31 -1.04
N PHE A 243 -21.20 -2.24 -0.88
CA PHE A 243 -21.86 -1.57 0.25
C PHE A 243 -21.66 -2.33 1.56
N GLY A 244 -21.59 -1.63 2.68
CA GLY A 244 -21.58 -2.25 4.00
C GLY A 244 -20.60 -3.43 4.07
N ALA A 245 -21.10 -4.62 4.34
CA ALA A 245 -20.31 -5.84 4.41
C ALA A 245 -19.90 -6.43 3.04
N GLY A 246 -19.79 -5.62 1.99
CA GLY A 246 -19.40 -6.03 0.65
C GLY A 246 -20.57 -6.33 -0.28
N HIS A 247 -21.78 -5.93 0.07
CA HIS A 247 -23.01 -6.21 -0.68
C HIS A 247 -23.11 -5.38 -1.96
N VAL A 248 -23.91 -5.86 -2.88
CA VAL A 248 -24.24 -5.18 -4.15
C VAL A 248 -25.76 -5.23 -4.42
N SER A 249 -26.23 -4.55 -5.46
CA SER A 249 -27.62 -4.69 -5.92
C SER A 249 -27.86 -6.09 -6.50
N ALA A 250 -29.11 -6.53 -6.56
CA ALA A 250 -29.49 -7.80 -7.20
C ALA A 250 -29.08 -7.84 -8.68
N ALA A 251 -29.18 -6.72 -9.39
CA ALA A 251 -28.76 -6.60 -10.79
C ALA A 251 -27.24 -6.72 -10.94
N MET A 252 -26.48 -6.03 -10.08
CA MET A 252 -25.02 -6.15 -10.03
C MET A 252 -24.56 -7.57 -9.65
N ALA A 253 -25.27 -8.27 -8.76
CA ALA A 253 -24.97 -9.66 -8.41
C ALA A 253 -25.12 -10.62 -9.60
N ALA A 254 -26.09 -10.37 -10.50
CA ALA A 254 -26.21 -11.13 -11.74
C ALA A 254 -25.00 -10.90 -12.66
N ALA A 255 -24.51 -9.65 -12.77
CA ALA A 255 -23.29 -9.33 -13.52
C ALA A 255 -22.03 -9.97 -12.88
N VAL A 256 -21.95 -10.00 -11.55
CA VAL A 256 -20.88 -10.72 -10.81
C VAL A 256 -20.83 -12.19 -11.19
N GLY A 257 -22.00 -12.88 -11.23
CA GLY A 257 -22.04 -14.29 -11.65
C GLY A 257 -21.50 -14.49 -13.07
N ARG A 258 -21.93 -13.65 -14.02
CA ARG A 258 -21.40 -13.71 -15.41
C ARG A 258 -19.91 -13.40 -15.52
N ALA A 259 -19.38 -12.53 -14.67
CA ALA A 259 -17.96 -12.21 -14.64
C ALA A 259 -17.16 -13.36 -14.02
N ALA A 260 -17.64 -13.96 -12.92
CA ALA A 260 -16.98 -15.05 -12.22
C ALA A 260 -16.83 -16.33 -13.06
N GLU A 261 -17.66 -16.52 -14.10
CA GLU A 261 -17.51 -17.61 -15.08
C GLU A 261 -16.25 -17.44 -15.97
N ARG A 262 -15.66 -16.25 -16.04
CA ARG A 262 -14.56 -15.92 -16.97
C ARG A 262 -13.27 -15.49 -16.29
N MET A 263 -13.37 -14.89 -15.09
CA MET A 263 -12.23 -14.33 -14.39
C MET A 263 -12.47 -14.28 -12.88
N PRO A 264 -11.42 -14.19 -12.05
CA PRO A 264 -11.56 -13.96 -10.61
C PRO A 264 -12.29 -12.64 -10.33
N VAL A 265 -13.31 -12.72 -9.47
CA VAL A 265 -14.06 -11.57 -8.94
C VAL A 265 -13.89 -11.55 -7.43
N VAL A 266 -13.31 -10.47 -6.90
CA VAL A 266 -13.16 -10.26 -5.47
C VAL A 266 -14.10 -9.15 -5.03
N PHE A 267 -14.81 -9.31 -3.91
CA PHE A 267 -15.60 -8.24 -3.32
C PHE A 267 -15.02 -7.81 -1.97
N ALA A 268 -15.00 -6.50 -1.74
CA ALA A 268 -14.49 -5.87 -0.53
C ALA A 268 -15.48 -4.81 -0.02
N SER A 269 -15.33 -4.38 1.22
CA SER A 269 -16.15 -3.29 1.76
C SER A 269 -15.60 -1.92 1.39
N ARG A 270 -16.47 -1.00 0.93
CA ARG A 270 -16.12 0.41 0.66
C ARG A 270 -16.27 1.33 1.88
N THR A 271 -16.62 0.78 3.05
CA THR A 271 -16.89 1.59 4.25
C THR A 271 -15.64 2.17 4.92
N GLY A 272 -14.45 1.72 4.49
CA GLY A 272 -13.16 2.13 5.08
C GLY A 272 -12.77 1.39 6.34
N SER A 273 -13.66 0.57 6.93
CA SER A 273 -13.37 -0.28 8.10
C SER A 273 -14.34 -1.45 8.18
N GLY A 274 -13.90 -2.55 8.79
CA GLY A 274 -14.70 -3.76 8.96
C GLY A 274 -14.56 -4.76 7.80
N PRO A 275 -14.87 -6.05 8.06
CA PRO A 275 -14.72 -7.11 7.08
C PRO A 275 -15.91 -7.21 6.13
N THR A 276 -15.72 -7.95 5.04
CA THR A 276 -16.85 -8.48 4.27
C THR A 276 -17.62 -9.52 5.09
N GLY A 277 -18.93 -9.63 4.85
CA GLY A 277 -19.78 -10.70 5.41
C GLY A 277 -19.34 -12.08 4.92
N ARG A 278 -19.76 -13.11 5.65
CA ARG A 278 -19.47 -14.53 5.30
C ARG A 278 -20.71 -15.41 5.26
N ALA A 279 -21.65 -15.22 6.19
CA ALA A 279 -22.77 -16.15 6.36
C ALA A 279 -23.97 -15.53 7.09
N MET A 280 -24.20 -14.23 6.92
CA MET A 280 -25.25 -13.52 7.66
C MET A 280 -26.49 -13.24 6.81
N TYR A 281 -26.29 -12.77 5.56
CA TYR A 281 -27.38 -12.30 4.71
C TYR A 281 -27.55 -13.17 3.47
N GLY A 282 -28.82 -13.58 3.15
CA GLY A 282 -29.14 -14.48 2.06
C GLY A 282 -29.97 -13.88 0.93
N TYR A 283 -30.13 -12.56 0.86
CA TYR A 283 -30.84 -11.91 -0.25
C TYR A 283 -29.93 -11.77 -1.48
N PRO A 284 -30.50 -11.62 -2.70
CA PRO A 284 -29.71 -11.41 -3.91
C PRO A 284 -28.79 -10.19 -3.78
N GLY A 285 -27.49 -10.40 -3.99
CA GLY A 285 -26.44 -9.37 -3.82
C GLY A 285 -25.82 -9.31 -2.42
N SER A 286 -26.26 -10.16 -1.48
CA SER A 286 -25.58 -10.37 -0.21
C SER A 286 -24.30 -11.20 -0.36
N GLU A 287 -23.50 -11.28 0.69
CA GLU A 287 -22.28 -12.08 0.69
C GLU A 287 -22.52 -13.55 0.38
N ILE A 288 -23.60 -14.17 0.93
CA ILE A 288 -23.92 -15.58 0.66
C ILE A 288 -24.23 -15.78 -0.83
N ASP A 289 -25.00 -14.89 -1.45
CA ASP A 289 -25.32 -14.94 -2.87
C ASP A 289 -24.08 -14.72 -3.73
N LEU A 290 -23.22 -13.74 -3.38
CA LEU A 290 -21.99 -13.47 -4.12
C LEU A 290 -21.00 -14.64 -4.06
N LEU A 291 -20.84 -15.25 -2.89
CA LEU A 291 -20.00 -16.45 -2.72
C LEU A 291 -20.56 -17.63 -3.54
N ALA A 292 -21.88 -17.83 -3.54
CA ALA A 292 -22.52 -18.87 -4.34
C ALA A 292 -22.37 -18.63 -5.86
N ARG A 293 -22.18 -17.39 -6.30
CA ARG A 293 -21.90 -17.02 -7.70
C ARG A 293 -20.42 -17.14 -8.07
N GLY A 294 -19.55 -17.56 -7.15
CA GLY A 294 -18.12 -17.73 -7.39
C GLY A 294 -17.24 -16.51 -7.10
N ALA A 295 -17.79 -15.43 -6.54
CA ALA A 295 -16.97 -14.31 -6.07
C ALA A 295 -16.29 -14.65 -4.74
N ILE A 296 -15.17 -13.97 -4.43
CA ILE A 296 -14.35 -14.22 -3.26
C ILE A 296 -14.37 -12.98 -2.36
N GLY A 297 -14.64 -13.15 -1.06
CA GLY A 297 -14.62 -12.05 -0.10
C GLY A 297 -13.19 -11.67 0.32
N ALA A 298 -12.89 -10.38 0.32
CA ALA A 298 -11.59 -9.84 0.72
C ALA A 298 -11.35 -9.83 2.24
N GLY A 299 -12.34 -10.19 3.05
CA GLY A 299 -12.24 -10.09 4.51
C GLY A 299 -12.03 -8.64 4.96
N TRP A 300 -10.99 -8.38 5.73
CA TRP A 300 -10.63 -7.06 6.24
C TRP A 300 -9.79 -6.21 5.27
N LEU A 301 -9.34 -6.78 4.13
CA LEU A 301 -8.55 -6.00 3.17
C LEU A 301 -9.40 -4.87 2.55
N PRO A 302 -8.91 -3.62 2.58
CA PRO A 302 -9.51 -2.54 1.81
C PRO A 302 -9.56 -2.87 0.31
N PRO A 303 -10.51 -2.32 -0.46
CA PRO A 303 -10.67 -2.62 -1.88
C PRO A 303 -9.40 -2.44 -2.72
N VAL A 304 -8.65 -1.34 -2.50
CA VAL A 304 -7.40 -1.06 -3.22
C VAL A 304 -6.32 -2.12 -2.93
N LYS A 305 -6.27 -2.64 -1.71
CA LYS A 305 -5.32 -3.68 -1.31
C LYS A 305 -5.74 -5.07 -1.78
N ALA A 306 -7.03 -5.37 -1.74
CA ALA A 306 -7.56 -6.58 -2.36
C ALA A 306 -7.26 -6.62 -3.87
N ARG A 307 -7.33 -5.47 -4.55
CA ARG A 307 -6.93 -5.33 -5.95
C ARG A 307 -5.45 -5.65 -6.16
N LEU A 308 -4.56 -5.10 -5.34
CA LEU A 308 -3.12 -5.35 -5.44
C LEU A 308 -2.76 -6.81 -5.14
N LEU A 309 -3.45 -7.44 -4.18
CA LEU A 309 -3.26 -8.87 -3.91
C LEU A 309 -3.69 -9.72 -5.10
N LEU A 310 -4.86 -9.45 -5.67
CA LEU A 310 -5.32 -10.15 -6.88
C LEU A 310 -4.36 -9.94 -8.04
N TRP A 311 -3.91 -8.71 -8.26
CA TRP A 311 -2.91 -8.38 -9.28
C TRP A 311 -1.61 -9.18 -9.06
N ALA A 312 -1.10 -9.21 -7.84
CA ALA A 312 0.14 -9.91 -7.50
C ALA A 312 0.04 -11.43 -7.76
N LEU A 313 -1.09 -12.04 -7.43
CA LEU A 313 -1.33 -13.46 -7.66
C LEU A 313 -1.46 -13.79 -9.15
N LEU A 314 -2.08 -12.92 -9.93
CA LEU A 314 -2.14 -13.04 -11.39
C LEU A 314 -0.75 -12.87 -12.02
N ALA A 315 0.00 -11.85 -11.61
CA ALA A 315 1.34 -11.57 -12.10
C ALA A 315 2.35 -12.70 -11.79
N THR A 316 2.12 -13.48 -10.73
CA THR A 316 2.97 -14.63 -10.37
C THR A 316 2.49 -15.96 -10.93
N GLY A 317 1.44 -15.97 -11.77
CA GLY A 317 0.81 -17.19 -12.27
C GLY A 317 0.20 -18.06 -11.16
N SER A 318 -0.13 -17.45 -10.03
CA SER A 318 -0.58 -18.12 -8.81
C SER A 318 -2.07 -17.89 -8.51
N ALA A 319 -2.86 -17.59 -9.54
CA ALA A 319 -4.26 -17.20 -9.41
C ALA A 319 -5.25 -18.37 -9.59
N ASP A 320 -4.84 -19.60 -9.27
CA ASP A 320 -5.81 -20.69 -9.20
C ASP A 320 -6.83 -20.42 -8.06
N PRO A 321 -8.09 -20.85 -8.20
CA PRO A 321 -9.15 -20.50 -7.24
C PRO A 321 -8.84 -20.88 -5.79
N ALA A 322 -8.20 -22.03 -5.55
CA ALA A 322 -7.89 -22.49 -4.19
C ALA A 322 -6.85 -21.58 -3.53
N ARG A 323 -5.82 -21.18 -4.29
CA ARG A 323 -4.78 -20.27 -3.81
C ARG A 323 -5.31 -18.85 -3.60
N LEU A 324 -6.15 -18.35 -4.51
CA LEU A 324 -6.82 -17.05 -4.33
C LEU A 324 -7.62 -17.01 -3.02
N HIS A 325 -8.42 -18.04 -2.74
CA HIS A 325 -9.15 -18.15 -1.49
C HIS A 325 -8.21 -18.18 -0.27
N ALA A 326 -7.15 -18.98 -0.33
CA ALA A 326 -6.20 -19.13 0.78
C ALA A 326 -5.46 -17.82 1.08
N GLU A 327 -4.95 -17.13 0.05
CA GLU A 327 -4.21 -15.87 0.22
C GLU A 327 -5.11 -14.72 0.69
N LEU A 328 -6.34 -14.60 0.15
CA LEU A 328 -7.32 -13.62 0.60
C LEU A 328 -7.74 -13.90 2.05
N ALA A 329 -7.93 -15.16 2.43
CA ALA A 329 -8.24 -15.53 3.81
C ALA A 329 -7.08 -15.21 4.76
N ALA A 330 -5.84 -15.57 4.40
CA ALA A 330 -4.66 -15.35 5.25
C ALA A 330 -4.34 -13.86 5.44
N ARG A 331 -4.46 -13.06 4.38
CA ARG A 331 -4.13 -11.62 4.42
C ARG A 331 -5.32 -10.74 4.78
N GLY A 332 -6.54 -11.21 4.56
CA GLY A 332 -7.78 -10.56 4.94
C GLY A 332 -8.27 -10.89 6.36
N THR A 333 -7.42 -11.53 7.18
CA THR A 333 -7.69 -11.79 8.60
C THR A 333 -6.65 -11.05 9.45
N PRO A 334 -7.06 -10.40 10.56
CA PRO A 334 -6.17 -9.68 11.47
C PRO A 334 -5.07 -10.54 12.08
#